data_f90f43a14fde132dcf28064585e0f9c3
#
_entry.id   f90f43a14fde132dcf28064585e0f9c3
#
_cell.length_a   1.000
_cell.length_b   1.000
_cell.length_c   1.000
_cell.angle_alpha   90.00
_cell.angle_beta   90.00
_cell.angle_gamma   90.00
#
_symmetry.space_group_name_H-M   'P 1'
#
loop_
_entity.id
_entity.type
_entity.pdbx_description
1 polymer ?
#
loop_
_entity_poly.entity_id
_entity_poly.type
_entity_poly.pdbx_seq_one_letter_code
_entity_poly.pdbx_strand_id
1 'polypeptide(L)'
;MILPTCTAKARARQSICPNAACTCAEGKLRRIADLASLYQVRTGCHGATDLSPVCMGAALHFDTWVPNFGVQEYMPHSEEMLSVFPHDYRFERGMMHCGESPGHGVDIDEELAAKFPYQRAYLPVNRLQHVGTLWNW
;
A
#
# COMPACT_ATOMS: atom_id res chain seq x y z
N MET A 1 22.62 9.27 8.00
CA MET A 1 22.28 7.87 7.69
C MET A 1 21.40 7.93 6.45
N ILE A 2 21.96 7.57 5.30
CA ILE A 2 21.28 7.67 4.00
C ILE A 2 20.32 6.47 3.94
N LEU A 3 19.01 6.75 4.00
CA LEU A 3 18.00 5.74 3.76
C LEU A 3 18.12 5.29 2.28
N PRO A 4 18.03 4.00 2.00
CA PRO A 4 18.10 3.52 0.62
C PRO A 4 16.91 4.07 -0.16
N THR A 5 17.19 4.88 -1.15
CA THR A 5 16.21 5.31 -2.15
C THR A 5 15.68 4.06 -2.85
N CYS A 6 14.37 3.86 -2.79
CA CYS A 6 13.70 2.73 -3.40
C CYS A 6 13.74 2.88 -4.93
N THR A 7 14.78 2.34 -5.57
CA THR A 7 14.88 2.34 -7.04
C THR A 7 14.20 1.11 -7.60
N ALA A 8 12.99 1.29 -8.13
CA ALA A 8 12.28 0.23 -8.83
C ALA A 8 12.87 0.02 -10.24
N LYS A 9 13.82 -0.90 -10.37
CA LYS A 9 14.07 -1.61 -11.64
C LYS A 9 13.80 -3.09 -11.43
N ALA A 10 12.55 -3.46 -11.65
CA ALA A 10 12.13 -4.85 -11.58
C ALA A 10 12.53 -5.62 -12.85
N ARG A 11 13.43 -6.56 -12.73
CA ARG A 11 13.40 -7.76 -13.58
C ARG A 11 12.33 -8.68 -13.00
N ALA A 12 11.32 -8.99 -13.82
CA ALA A 12 10.20 -9.84 -13.47
C ALA A 12 10.64 -11.22 -12.96
N ARG A 13 10.77 -11.35 -11.66
CA ARG A 13 10.68 -12.60 -10.94
C ARG A 13 9.45 -12.47 -10.05
N GLN A 14 8.71 -13.57 -9.90
CA GLN A 14 7.47 -13.66 -9.17
C GLN A 14 7.46 -12.75 -7.93
N SER A 15 6.49 -11.85 -7.86
CA SER A 15 6.23 -11.02 -6.68
C SER A 15 4.94 -11.49 -6.03
N ILE A 16 4.93 -11.57 -4.72
CA ILE A 16 3.71 -11.72 -3.94
C ILE A 16 3.21 -10.31 -3.66
N CYS A 17 1.94 -10.04 -3.99
CA CYS A 17 1.26 -8.84 -3.53
C CYS A 17 0.55 -9.17 -2.21
N PRO A 18 1.15 -8.92 -1.04
CA PRO A 18 0.42 -8.99 0.19
C PRO A 18 -0.56 -7.81 0.22
N ASN A 19 -1.84 -8.11 0.17
CA ASN A 19 -2.87 -7.08 0.27
C ASN A 19 -2.76 -6.44 1.65
N ALA A 20 -2.13 -5.28 1.72
CA ALA A 20 -1.86 -4.53 2.94
C ALA A 20 -3.13 -3.87 3.52
N ALA A 21 -4.29 -4.28 3.04
CA ALA A 21 -5.59 -3.69 3.36
C ALA A 21 -6.03 -3.89 4.82
N CYS A 22 -5.16 -4.12 5.76
CA CYS A 22 -5.59 -4.17 7.15
C CYS A 22 -4.46 -3.96 8.16
N THR A 23 -4.69 -3.05 9.07
CA THR A 23 -3.84 -2.67 10.20
C THR A 23 -3.45 -3.81 11.19
N CYS A 24 -4.11 -4.97 11.09
CA CYS A 24 -3.65 -6.19 11.78
C CYS A 24 -2.53 -6.92 11.04
N ALA A 25 -2.07 -6.34 9.94
CA ALA A 25 -1.29 -7.05 8.93
C ALA A 25 0.21 -6.98 9.13
N GLU A 26 0.77 -6.01 9.87
CA GLU A 26 2.23 -5.88 9.99
C GLU A 26 2.89 -7.17 10.47
N GLY A 27 2.35 -7.79 11.50
CA GLY A 27 2.86 -9.08 11.98
C GLY A 27 2.68 -10.22 10.98
N LYS A 28 1.61 -10.20 10.18
CA LYS A 28 1.36 -11.19 9.14
C LYS A 28 2.21 -10.91 7.91
N LEU A 29 2.29 -9.65 7.48
CA LEU A 29 3.13 -9.23 6.35
C LEU A 29 4.59 -9.58 6.58
N ARG A 30 5.09 -9.36 7.79
CA ARG A 30 6.44 -9.77 8.17
C ARG A 30 6.66 -11.26 7.96
N ARG A 31 5.77 -12.11 8.48
CA ARG A 31 5.87 -13.57 8.31
C ARG A 31 5.79 -14.00 6.86
N ILE A 32 4.94 -13.35 6.07
CA ILE A 32 4.83 -13.60 4.62
C ILE A 32 6.13 -13.22 3.92
N ALA A 33 6.69 -12.06 4.23
CA ALA A 33 7.95 -11.61 3.65
C ALA A 33 9.12 -12.52 4.03
N ASP A 34 9.20 -12.94 5.30
CA ASP A 34 10.22 -13.88 5.77
C ASP A 34 10.12 -15.22 5.01
N LEU A 35 8.91 -15.76 4.89
CA LEU A 35 8.69 -16.99 4.11
C LEU A 35 9.04 -16.79 2.63
N ALA A 36 8.58 -15.68 2.03
CA ALA A 36 8.87 -15.36 0.63
C ALA A 36 10.37 -15.24 0.35
N SER A 37 11.12 -14.69 1.31
CA SER A 37 12.57 -14.52 1.19
C SER A 37 13.32 -15.85 1.07
N LEU A 38 12.84 -16.90 1.75
CA LEU A 38 13.41 -18.25 1.65
C LEU A 38 13.32 -18.81 0.21
N TYR A 39 12.30 -18.39 -0.53
CA TYR A 39 12.08 -18.78 -1.92
C TYR A 39 12.60 -17.73 -2.92
N GLN A 40 13.35 -16.72 -2.45
CA GLN A 40 13.85 -15.61 -3.28
C GLN A 40 12.74 -14.84 -4.00
N VAL A 41 11.54 -14.81 -3.42
CA VAL A 41 10.38 -14.07 -3.93
C VAL A 41 10.37 -12.68 -3.31
N ARG A 42 10.14 -11.68 -4.14
CA ARG A 42 10.06 -10.29 -3.71
C ARG A 42 8.66 -9.91 -3.26
N THR A 43 8.57 -8.93 -2.38
CA THR A 43 7.30 -8.33 -1.97
C THR A 43 6.88 -7.20 -2.89
N GLY A 44 5.56 -6.97 -2.98
CA GLY A 44 4.98 -5.80 -3.62
C GLY A 44 3.72 -5.39 -2.85
N CYS A 45 3.68 -4.18 -2.32
CA CYS A 45 2.53 -3.70 -1.58
C CYS A 45 1.51 -3.05 -2.50
N HIS A 46 0.23 -3.35 -2.24
CA HIS A 46 -0.89 -2.75 -2.94
C HIS A 46 -1.06 -1.29 -2.51
N GLY A 47 -1.22 -0.39 -3.46
CA GLY A 47 -1.32 1.06 -3.24
C GLY A 47 -2.44 1.69 -4.05
N ALA A 48 -3.62 1.05 -4.07
CA ALA A 48 -4.78 1.53 -4.81
C ALA A 48 -5.49 2.71 -4.08
N THR A 49 -6.26 3.47 -4.84
CA THR A 49 -6.98 4.67 -4.35
C THR A 49 -8.15 4.36 -3.41
N ASP A 50 -8.59 3.11 -3.33
CA ASP A 50 -9.59 2.64 -2.37
C ASP A 50 -9.01 2.37 -0.97
N LEU A 51 -7.68 2.41 -0.83
CA LEU A 51 -7.00 2.37 0.45
C LEU A 51 -6.72 3.80 0.94
N SER A 52 -6.79 4.00 2.25
CA SER A 52 -6.48 5.32 2.81
C SER A 52 -4.98 5.63 2.75
N PRO A 53 -4.59 6.92 2.79
CA PRO A 53 -3.19 7.32 2.93
C PRO A 53 -2.48 6.71 4.15
N VAL A 54 -3.21 6.36 5.21
CA VAL A 54 -2.67 5.62 6.37
C VAL A 54 -2.11 4.26 5.94
N CYS A 55 -2.81 3.55 5.04
CA CYS A 55 -2.31 2.27 4.51
C CYS A 55 -1.02 2.46 3.71
N MET A 56 -0.93 3.54 2.93
CA MET A 56 0.29 3.87 2.19
C MET A 56 1.46 4.18 3.13
N GLY A 57 1.23 4.99 4.17
CA GLY A 57 2.25 5.27 5.18
C GLY A 57 2.77 3.98 5.83
N ALA A 58 1.87 3.09 6.25
CA ALA A 58 2.24 1.80 6.82
C ALA A 58 3.00 0.90 5.82
N ALA A 59 2.54 0.85 4.56
CA ALA A 59 3.21 0.08 3.50
C ALA A 59 4.64 0.57 3.25
N LEU A 60 4.86 1.89 3.21
CA LEU A 60 6.19 2.46 3.02
C LEU A 60 7.15 2.11 4.16
N HIS A 61 6.67 2.09 5.40
CA HIS A 61 7.48 1.65 6.54
C HIS A 61 7.85 0.17 6.44
N PHE A 62 6.91 -0.67 6.04
CA PHE A 62 7.17 -2.08 5.77
C PHE A 62 8.21 -2.24 4.64
N ASP A 63 8.04 -1.54 3.53
CA ASP A 63 8.89 -1.63 2.35
C ASP A 63 10.33 -1.18 2.61
N THR A 64 10.51 -0.17 3.48
CA THR A 64 11.85 0.27 3.87
C THR A 64 12.56 -0.70 4.80
N TRP A 65 11.80 -1.52 5.52
CA TRP A 65 12.33 -2.48 6.47
C TRP A 65 12.60 -3.85 5.82
N VAL A 66 11.73 -4.29 4.90
CA VAL A 66 11.75 -5.66 4.37
C VAL A 66 12.96 -5.91 3.46
N PRO A 67 13.73 -7.00 3.68
CA PRO A 67 14.95 -7.25 2.89
C PRO A 67 14.70 -7.69 1.45
N ASN A 68 13.54 -8.26 1.16
CA ASN A 68 13.15 -8.77 -0.15
C ASN A 68 12.14 -7.85 -0.87
N PHE A 69 12.23 -6.54 -0.63
CA PHE A 69 11.43 -5.54 -1.31
C PHE A 69 11.53 -5.68 -2.84
N GLY A 70 10.41 -5.54 -3.52
CA GLY A 70 10.30 -5.58 -4.97
C GLY A 70 9.77 -4.30 -5.57
N VAL A 71 8.55 -3.94 -5.22
CA VAL A 71 7.85 -2.78 -5.78
C VAL A 71 6.78 -2.29 -4.81
N GLN A 72 6.55 -0.97 -4.79
CA GLN A 72 5.37 -0.35 -4.19
C GLN A 72 4.46 0.14 -5.31
N GLU A 73 3.22 -0.33 -5.33
CA GLU A 73 2.20 0.27 -6.18
C GLU A 73 1.80 1.63 -5.60
N TYR A 74 1.62 2.61 -6.46
CA TYR A 74 1.17 3.94 -6.05
C TYR A 74 0.14 4.48 -7.03
N MET A 75 -1.03 4.83 -6.50
CA MET A 75 -2.06 5.57 -7.20
C MET A 75 -2.32 6.86 -6.41
N PRO A 76 -2.28 8.04 -7.05
CA PRO A 76 -2.51 9.30 -6.35
C PRO A 76 -3.96 9.40 -5.87
N HIS A 77 -4.14 9.83 -4.64
CA HIS A 77 -5.44 10.13 -4.06
C HIS A 77 -5.99 11.47 -4.55
N SER A 78 -7.29 11.69 -4.39
CA SER A 78 -7.91 12.99 -4.67
C SER A 78 -7.44 14.05 -3.66
N GLU A 79 -7.50 15.32 -4.06
CA GLU A 79 -7.15 16.44 -3.16
C GLU A 79 -8.03 16.47 -1.89
N GLU A 80 -9.30 16.07 -2.01
CA GLU A 80 -10.21 15.93 -0.87
C GLU A 80 -9.71 14.89 0.13
N MET A 81 -9.29 13.72 -0.36
CA MET A 81 -8.72 12.66 0.48
C MET A 81 -7.43 13.15 1.15
N LEU A 82 -6.57 13.83 0.40
CA LEU A 82 -5.30 14.34 0.93
C LEU A 82 -5.52 15.45 1.97
N SER A 83 -6.59 16.22 1.87
CA SER A 83 -6.92 17.23 2.90
C SER A 83 -7.36 16.62 4.22
N VAL A 84 -8.05 15.47 4.19
CA VAL A 84 -8.47 14.71 5.39
C VAL A 84 -7.30 13.96 6.02
N PHE A 85 -6.33 13.53 5.19
CA PHE A 85 -5.18 12.74 5.63
C PHE A 85 -3.88 13.49 5.33
N PRO A 86 -3.52 14.52 6.11
CA PRO A 86 -2.24 15.18 5.94
C PRO A 86 -1.09 14.19 6.14
N HIS A 87 -0.13 14.22 5.22
CA HIS A 87 0.99 13.29 5.23
C HIS A 87 2.24 13.95 4.63
N ASP A 88 3.41 13.41 4.93
CA ASP A 88 4.68 13.91 4.43
C ASP A 88 5.42 12.94 3.49
N TYR A 89 4.85 11.75 3.21
CA TYR A 89 5.38 10.92 2.13
C TYR A 89 5.11 11.57 0.77
N ARG A 90 6.00 11.36 -0.17
CA ARG A 90 5.88 11.95 -1.51
C ARG A 90 6.37 11.00 -2.60
N PHE A 91 5.75 11.12 -3.76
CA PHE A 91 6.19 10.44 -4.97
C PHE A 91 6.97 11.42 -5.84
N GLU A 92 8.21 11.12 -6.14
CA GLU A 92 9.06 11.95 -6.97
C GLU A 92 9.94 11.08 -7.87
N ARG A 93 9.92 11.36 -9.17
CA ARG A 93 10.78 10.71 -10.18
C ARG A 93 10.73 9.18 -10.16
N GLY A 94 9.55 8.61 -9.98
CA GLY A 94 9.36 7.17 -9.92
C GLY A 94 9.75 6.51 -8.59
N MET A 95 9.98 7.30 -7.55
CA MET A 95 10.34 6.85 -6.21
C MET A 95 9.35 7.36 -5.19
N MET A 96 9.02 6.51 -4.21
CA MET A 96 8.32 6.93 -3.01
C MET A 96 9.34 7.28 -1.92
N HIS A 97 9.12 8.41 -1.28
CA HIS A 97 9.92 8.87 -0.16
C HIS A 97 9.04 8.85 1.08
N CYS A 98 9.48 8.15 2.12
CA CYS A 98 8.91 8.32 3.46
C CYS A 98 9.25 9.72 3.95
N GLY A 99 8.34 10.35 4.67
CA GLY A 99 8.63 11.61 5.32
C GLY A 99 9.52 11.45 6.56
N GLU A 100 9.69 12.54 7.27
CA GLU A 100 10.45 12.61 8.53
C GLU A 100 9.53 12.70 9.76
N SER A 101 8.21 12.76 9.56
CA SER A 101 7.22 12.86 10.64
C SER A 101 7.19 11.59 11.49
N PRO A 102 6.93 11.71 12.80
CA PRO A 102 6.81 10.57 13.69
C PRO A 102 5.73 9.56 13.26
N GLY A 103 5.89 8.30 13.68
CA GLY A 103 4.96 7.23 13.32
C GLY A 103 5.12 6.84 11.84
N HIS A 104 4.02 6.63 11.14
CA HIS A 104 4.02 6.34 9.70
C HIS A 104 3.84 7.58 8.80
N GLY A 105 3.97 8.79 9.39
CA GLY A 105 3.97 10.04 8.66
C GLY A 105 2.62 10.43 8.05
N VAL A 106 1.51 9.90 8.57
CA VAL A 106 0.14 10.23 8.14
C VAL A 106 -0.71 10.52 9.37
N ASP A 107 -1.48 11.58 9.31
CA ASP A 107 -2.42 11.96 10.36
C ASP A 107 -3.85 12.00 9.80
N ILE A 108 -4.84 12.25 10.65
CA ILE A 108 -6.25 12.36 10.28
C ILE A 108 -6.81 13.64 10.86
N ASP A 109 -7.35 14.49 10.00
CA ASP A 109 -8.18 15.62 10.42
C ASP A 109 -9.61 15.11 10.69
N GLU A 110 -9.90 14.81 11.97
CA GLU A 110 -11.18 14.24 12.37
C GLU A 110 -12.36 15.22 12.16
N GLU A 111 -12.12 16.54 12.29
CA GLU A 111 -13.16 17.55 12.07
C GLU A 111 -13.52 17.64 10.60
N LEU A 112 -12.53 17.55 9.72
CA LEU A 112 -12.75 17.54 8.29
C LEU A 112 -13.35 16.22 7.84
N ALA A 113 -12.89 15.10 8.38
CA ALA A 113 -13.41 13.76 8.09
C ALA A 113 -14.92 13.66 8.40
N ALA A 114 -15.38 14.29 9.49
CA ALA A 114 -16.79 14.30 9.87
C ALA A 114 -17.71 14.97 8.83
N LYS A 115 -17.18 15.77 7.93
CA LYS A 115 -17.96 16.40 6.83
C LYS A 115 -18.22 15.44 5.67
N PHE A 116 -17.53 14.31 5.62
CA PHE A 116 -17.68 13.28 4.59
C PHE A 116 -18.44 12.08 5.16
N PRO A 117 -19.76 11.98 4.97
CA PRO A 117 -20.52 10.85 5.49
C PRO A 117 -20.10 9.56 4.80
N TYR A 118 -20.12 8.46 5.55
CA TYR A 118 -19.80 7.15 5.00
C TYR A 118 -20.71 6.82 3.80
N GLN A 119 -20.08 6.50 2.69
CA GLN A 119 -20.73 5.97 1.50
C GLN A 119 -20.16 4.60 1.19
N ARG A 120 -21.06 3.61 1.07
CA ARG A 120 -20.62 2.26 0.70
C ARG A 120 -20.08 2.27 -0.73
N ALA A 121 -18.79 1.97 -0.88
CA ALA A 121 -18.23 1.69 -2.19
C ALA A 121 -18.81 0.38 -2.74
N TYR A 122 -19.24 0.40 -3.99
CA TYR A 122 -19.69 -0.78 -4.71
C TYR A 122 -18.88 -0.90 -5.99
N LEU A 123 -18.02 -1.90 -6.02
CA LEU A 123 -17.27 -2.24 -7.20
C LEU A 123 -17.87 -3.51 -7.83
N PRO A 124 -18.56 -3.42 -8.99
CA PRO A 124 -19.16 -4.58 -9.65
C PRO A 124 -18.10 -5.39 -10.39
N VAL A 125 -17.26 -6.10 -9.65
CA VAL A 125 -16.19 -6.95 -10.22
C VAL A 125 -16.59 -8.41 -10.40
N ASN A 126 -17.88 -8.71 -10.34
CA ASN A 126 -18.38 -10.06 -10.55
C ASN A 126 -18.21 -10.45 -12.03
N ARG A 127 -17.24 -11.30 -12.31
CA ARG A 127 -17.10 -11.96 -13.61
C ARG A 127 -17.64 -13.37 -13.53
N LEU A 128 -18.45 -13.73 -14.48
CA LEU A 128 -18.88 -15.12 -14.67
C LEU A 128 -17.80 -15.87 -15.45
N GLN A 129 -17.44 -17.05 -15.02
CA GLN A 129 -16.69 -17.99 -15.84
C GLN A 129 -17.57 -18.48 -17.00
N HIS A 130 -16.96 -19.07 -18.03
CA HIS A 130 -17.69 -19.64 -19.17
C HIS A 130 -18.78 -20.66 -18.79
N VAL A 131 -18.64 -21.28 -17.61
CA VAL A 131 -19.62 -22.24 -17.04
C VAL A 131 -20.66 -21.58 -16.15
N GLY A 132 -20.70 -20.26 -16.04
CA GLY A 132 -21.71 -19.52 -15.26
C GLY A 132 -21.40 -19.41 -13.76
N THR A 133 -20.29 -19.92 -13.28
CA THR A 133 -19.88 -19.75 -11.89
C THR A 133 -19.24 -18.39 -11.65
N LEU A 134 -19.46 -17.82 -10.45
CA LEU A 134 -18.78 -16.60 -10.05
C LEU A 134 -17.27 -16.84 -9.90
N TRP A 135 -16.50 -15.94 -10.48
CA TRP A 135 -15.07 -15.91 -10.26
C TRP A 135 -14.80 -15.15 -8.95
N ASN A 136 -14.31 -15.85 -7.95
CA ASN A 136 -13.82 -15.23 -6.71
C ASN A 136 -12.30 -15.12 -6.78
N TRP A 137 -11.82 -13.92 -6.43
CA TRP A 137 -10.39 -13.61 -6.31
C TRP A 137 -9.81 -14.22 -5.04
#